data_f2cc8cf7c69a8cf42b0c2e36e927d67a
#
_entry.id   f2cc8cf7c69a8cf42b0c2e36e927d67a
#
_cell.length_a   1.000
_cell.length_b   1.000
_cell.length_c   1.000
_cell.angle_alpha   90.00
_cell.angle_beta   90.00
_cell.angle_gamma   90.00
#
_symmetry.space_group_name_H-M   'P 1'
#
loop_
_entity.id
_entity.type
_entity.pdbx_description
1 polymer ?
#
loop_
_entity_poly.entity_id
_entity_poly.type
_entity_poly.pdbx_seq_one_letter_code
_entity_poly.pdbx_strand_id
1 'polypeptide(L)'
;MFAAVRLSLSFLTRKQRLSYFLLVALRSLTGLLDVIGIGLVGLIAGIGVSQFGSASGARSPVKILGISLPAITSEGLLWLVIFVLVVFLFKAAAAILLSWKLASLVADIESQNAGKIADYLLRGSLDSVKQFSKAEFQWAITGSTIFAFTGLLNNVATLASEGFLLVVVAATFFFVNPLAALFALGYFSIIIVIIQVVIGGSLKRAGQQTVQGTVTATSTISDTLDTFREISVLAKQGLFIERIYDARRRVSRSGATITFLGGMPRYVVETALMLGVVIFVGEQFLTGQLASGIVTIGVFLTGGVRIMASLLPLQSALGSIKQNAEQASLAHDFLTKVQAGEVVASLSHSSADHLRPTNIARTGGLPIVISGATYRYPGDATDTLHDIRLSVGAGQHVAVIGPSGAGKTTLVDLILGLVHPDSGSVAIGGMEPNDLRKTAPGLISYVPQKPGLVSGTIAENIALGVPVNEIDRELVEEVIAAAYLSEFIAGLPNGIDTSVGKQLDSLSGGQIQRIGLARALYSKPRLLILDEATSGLDASSEAFVSDTLQKLRGRVTVMIIAHRLSTVQHSDVVHVVENGRITASDDFKTLQATVPMVAEYVRLMSFHDN
;
A
#
# COMPACT_ATOMS: atom_id res chain seq x y z
N MET A 1 3.77 15.39 13.15
CA MET A 1 2.97 16.11 12.17
C MET A 1 3.82 16.64 11.00
N PHE A 2 4.67 17.65 11.17
CA PHE A 2 5.50 18.21 10.08
C PHE A 2 6.46 17.20 9.46
N ALA A 3 7.02 16.28 10.27
CA ALA A 3 7.86 15.20 9.76
C ALA A 3 7.13 14.30 8.75
N ALA A 4 5.89 13.89 9.04
CA ALA A 4 5.09 13.07 8.14
C ALA A 4 4.77 13.79 6.82
N VAL A 5 4.43 15.10 6.88
CA VAL A 5 4.21 15.91 5.67
C VAL A 5 5.49 16.04 4.85
N ARG A 6 6.62 16.33 5.51
CA ARG A 6 7.92 16.41 4.84
C ARG A 6 8.29 15.07 4.17
N LEU A 7 7.98 13.97 4.85
CA LEU A 7 8.23 12.64 4.34
C LEU A 7 7.36 12.34 3.10
N SER A 8 6.04 12.61 3.16
CA SER A 8 5.17 12.47 1.99
C SER A 8 5.68 13.32 0.81
N LEU A 9 6.10 14.55 1.04
CA LEU A 9 6.66 15.42 0.00
C LEU A 9 8.00 14.90 -0.54
N SER A 10 8.80 14.17 0.25
CA SER A 10 10.07 13.61 -0.21
C SER A 10 9.89 12.50 -1.23
N PHE A 11 8.76 11.79 -1.21
CA PHE A 11 8.45 10.71 -2.16
C PHE A 11 7.96 11.23 -3.53
N LEU A 12 7.69 12.53 -3.67
CA LEU A 12 7.31 13.16 -4.92
C LEU A 12 8.54 13.39 -5.81
N THR A 13 8.38 13.17 -7.10
CA THR A 13 9.37 13.60 -8.10
C THR A 13 9.47 15.13 -8.14
N ARG A 14 10.58 15.67 -8.66
CA ARG A 14 10.76 17.14 -8.79
C ARG A 14 9.61 17.78 -9.59
N LYS A 15 9.16 17.14 -10.68
CA LYS A 15 8.05 17.62 -11.51
C LYS A 15 6.73 17.63 -10.74
N GLN A 16 6.39 16.54 -10.05
CA GLN A 16 5.18 16.45 -9.24
C GLN A 16 5.16 17.47 -8.12
N ARG A 17 6.29 17.65 -7.43
CA ARG A 17 6.44 18.64 -6.34
C ARG A 17 6.23 20.06 -6.86
N LEU A 18 6.82 20.42 -8.00
CA LEU A 18 6.63 21.73 -8.61
C LEU A 18 5.17 21.94 -9.02
N SER A 19 4.55 20.97 -9.70
CA SER A 19 3.13 21.04 -10.10
C SER A 19 2.21 21.16 -8.90
N TYR A 20 2.48 20.42 -7.82
CA TYR A 20 1.70 20.50 -6.58
C TYR A 20 1.75 21.89 -5.97
N PHE A 21 2.96 22.45 -5.76
CA PHE A 21 3.09 23.80 -5.19
C PHE A 21 2.51 24.87 -6.09
N LEU A 22 2.64 24.74 -7.41
CA LEU A 22 2.03 25.67 -8.37
C LEU A 22 0.50 25.65 -8.27
N LEU A 23 -0.11 24.45 -8.25
CA LEU A 23 -1.57 24.33 -8.11
C LEU A 23 -2.08 24.86 -6.76
N VAL A 24 -1.35 24.58 -5.67
CA VAL A 24 -1.66 25.14 -4.35
C VAL A 24 -1.56 26.66 -4.35
N ALA A 25 -0.53 27.24 -4.94
CA ALA A 25 -0.37 28.70 -5.05
C ALA A 25 -1.49 29.33 -5.89
N LEU A 26 -1.81 28.74 -7.05
CA LEU A 26 -2.92 29.23 -7.89
C LEU A 26 -4.26 29.13 -7.16
N ARG A 27 -4.51 28.03 -6.43
CA ARG A 27 -5.71 27.88 -5.60
C ARG A 27 -5.76 28.92 -4.49
N SER A 28 -4.63 29.23 -3.84
CA SER A 28 -4.56 30.28 -2.82
C SER A 28 -4.88 31.66 -3.40
N LEU A 29 -4.40 31.94 -4.63
CA LEU A 29 -4.70 33.21 -5.30
C LEU A 29 -6.18 33.39 -5.64
N THR A 30 -6.95 32.31 -5.84
CA THR A 30 -8.42 32.47 -6.02
C THR A 30 -9.10 33.09 -4.80
N GLY A 31 -8.50 32.98 -3.61
CA GLY A 31 -8.96 33.68 -2.40
C GLY A 31 -8.90 35.20 -2.46
N LEU A 32 -7.99 35.79 -3.28
CA LEU A 32 -7.97 37.22 -3.50
C LEU A 32 -9.25 37.71 -4.20
N LEU A 33 -9.78 36.91 -5.12
CA LEU A 33 -11.04 37.23 -5.81
C LEU A 33 -12.23 37.30 -4.83
N ASP A 34 -12.16 36.55 -3.70
CA ASP A 34 -13.17 36.65 -2.63
C ASP A 34 -13.16 38.01 -1.96
N VAL A 35 -11.97 38.51 -1.61
CA VAL A 35 -11.85 39.80 -0.94
C VAL A 35 -12.25 40.93 -1.88
N ILE A 36 -11.81 40.88 -3.14
CA ILE A 36 -12.22 41.83 -4.18
C ILE A 36 -13.74 41.78 -4.37
N GLY A 37 -14.32 40.58 -4.50
CA GLY A 37 -15.76 40.41 -4.67
C GLY A 37 -16.58 40.97 -3.51
N ILE A 38 -16.17 40.70 -2.27
CA ILE A 38 -16.84 41.26 -1.07
C ILE A 38 -16.71 42.78 -1.05
N GLY A 39 -15.54 43.32 -1.38
CA GLY A 39 -15.32 44.76 -1.48
C GLY A 39 -16.26 45.41 -2.52
N LEU A 40 -16.41 44.81 -3.69
CA LEU A 40 -17.31 45.28 -4.74
C LEU A 40 -18.80 45.21 -4.33
N VAL A 41 -19.22 44.14 -3.64
CA VAL A 41 -20.58 44.02 -3.09
C VAL A 41 -20.83 45.09 -2.03
N GLY A 42 -19.86 45.35 -1.16
CA GLY A 42 -19.92 46.45 -0.18
C GLY A 42 -20.05 47.82 -0.83
N LEU A 43 -19.32 48.05 -1.94
CA LEU A 43 -19.39 49.24 -2.75
C LEU A 43 -20.80 49.41 -3.37
N ILE A 44 -21.37 48.35 -3.94
CA ILE A 44 -22.73 48.37 -4.49
C ILE A 44 -23.76 48.71 -3.41
N ALA A 45 -23.65 48.10 -2.22
CA ALA A 45 -24.53 48.35 -1.10
C ALA A 45 -24.41 49.81 -0.63
N GLY A 46 -23.19 50.35 -0.50
CA GLY A 46 -22.94 51.75 -0.13
C GLY A 46 -23.53 52.74 -1.13
N ILE A 47 -23.39 52.49 -2.42
CA ILE A 47 -23.99 53.30 -3.48
C ILE A 47 -25.52 53.20 -3.40
N GLY A 48 -26.08 52.03 -3.21
CA GLY A 48 -27.52 51.80 -3.06
C GLY A 48 -28.12 52.61 -1.91
N VAL A 49 -27.50 52.54 -0.73
CA VAL A 49 -27.94 53.29 0.45
C VAL A 49 -27.84 54.82 0.23
N SER A 50 -26.76 55.31 -0.40
CA SER A 50 -26.60 56.74 -0.67
C SER A 50 -27.59 57.27 -1.71
N GLN A 51 -28.00 56.48 -2.69
CA GLN A 51 -28.95 56.86 -3.73
C GLN A 51 -30.41 56.77 -3.30
N PHE A 52 -30.77 55.77 -2.49
CA PHE A 52 -32.16 55.51 -2.07
C PHE A 52 -32.48 56.07 -0.67
N GLY A 53 -31.45 56.38 0.16
CA GLY A 53 -31.62 56.90 1.51
C GLY A 53 -31.74 58.45 1.59
N SER A 54 -31.43 59.19 0.52
CA SER A 54 -31.51 60.64 0.50
C SER A 54 -32.87 61.11 -0.01
N ALA A 55 -33.75 61.53 0.90
CA ALA A 55 -35.07 62.16 0.58
C ALA A 55 -34.97 63.49 -0.21
N SER A 56 -33.77 64.01 -0.45
CA SER A 56 -33.52 65.34 -1.04
C SER A 56 -32.92 65.33 -2.45
N GLY A 57 -32.91 64.21 -3.17
CA GLY A 57 -32.52 64.13 -4.59
C GLY A 57 -31.08 64.55 -4.97
N ALA A 58 -30.26 64.99 -3.99
CA ALA A 58 -28.89 65.43 -4.20
C ALA A 58 -27.95 64.17 -4.27
N ARG A 59 -27.36 63.92 -5.45
CA ARG A 59 -26.36 62.90 -5.69
C ARG A 59 -25.06 63.23 -4.97
N SER A 60 -24.89 62.76 -3.74
CA SER A 60 -23.64 62.95 -2.99
C SER A 60 -22.56 61.98 -3.46
N PRO A 61 -21.31 62.43 -3.67
CA PRO A 61 -20.21 61.52 -4.00
C PRO A 61 -19.97 60.58 -2.83
N VAL A 62 -19.93 59.27 -3.12
CA VAL A 62 -19.65 58.23 -2.12
C VAL A 62 -18.16 58.23 -1.84
N LYS A 63 -17.77 58.51 -0.59
CA LYS A 63 -16.37 58.40 -0.15
C LYS A 63 -16.11 57.00 0.41
N ILE A 64 -15.25 56.24 -0.25
CA ILE A 64 -14.80 54.91 0.21
C ILE A 64 -13.29 54.98 0.34
N LEU A 65 -12.73 54.67 1.51
CA LEU A 65 -11.28 54.69 1.80
C LEU A 65 -10.59 56.03 1.40
N GLY A 66 -11.28 57.14 1.52
CA GLY A 66 -10.72 58.44 1.16
C GLY A 66 -10.81 58.82 -0.33
N ILE A 67 -11.27 57.90 -1.19
CA ILE A 67 -11.47 58.15 -2.62
C ILE A 67 -12.93 58.54 -2.86
N SER A 68 -13.16 59.74 -3.40
CA SER A 68 -14.50 60.20 -3.82
C SER A 68 -14.83 59.62 -5.19
N LEU A 69 -15.77 58.67 -5.24
CA LEU A 69 -16.27 58.13 -6.49
C LEU A 69 -17.32 59.05 -7.11
N PRO A 70 -17.30 59.26 -8.44
CA PRO A 70 -18.33 60.05 -9.11
C PRO A 70 -19.69 59.37 -8.96
N ALA A 71 -20.77 60.16 -9.04
CA ALA A 71 -22.14 59.66 -8.98
C ALA A 71 -22.36 58.64 -10.13
N ILE A 72 -22.62 57.38 -9.78
CA ILE A 72 -22.84 56.30 -10.74
C ILE A 72 -24.33 56.37 -11.19
N THR A 73 -24.57 56.32 -12.48
CA THR A 73 -25.92 56.24 -13.03
C THR A 73 -26.56 54.86 -12.74
N SER A 74 -27.90 54.77 -12.81
CA SER A 74 -28.61 53.49 -12.62
C SER A 74 -28.13 52.39 -13.61
N GLU A 75 -27.77 52.78 -14.83
CA GLU A 75 -27.16 51.88 -15.82
C GLU A 75 -25.76 51.44 -15.40
N GLY A 76 -24.94 52.34 -14.88
CA GLY A 76 -23.61 52.03 -14.36
C GLY A 76 -23.65 51.09 -13.16
N LEU A 77 -24.67 51.22 -12.29
CA LEU A 77 -24.88 50.27 -11.20
C LEU A 77 -25.20 48.84 -11.72
N LEU A 78 -26.06 48.76 -12.75
CA LEU A 78 -26.40 47.47 -13.38
C LEU A 78 -25.16 46.80 -13.98
N TRP A 79 -24.34 47.55 -14.71
CA TRP A 79 -23.08 47.03 -15.27
C TRP A 79 -22.10 46.58 -14.18
N LEU A 80 -22.03 47.30 -13.05
CA LEU A 80 -21.20 46.93 -11.91
C LEU A 80 -21.69 45.60 -11.28
N VAL A 81 -23.01 45.41 -11.13
CA VAL A 81 -23.59 44.14 -10.63
C VAL A 81 -23.28 42.97 -11.57
N ILE A 82 -23.44 43.18 -12.90
CA ILE A 82 -23.10 42.18 -13.89
C ILE A 82 -21.59 41.83 -13.84
N PHE A 83 -20.72 42.84 -13.73
CA PHE A 83 -19.28 42.63 -13.60
C PHE A 83 -18.94 41.80 -12.37
N VAL A 84 -19.53 42.08 -11.22
CA VAL A 84 -19.35 41.32 -10.00
C VAL A 84 -19.79 39.87 -10.19
N LEU A 85 -20.95 39.64 -10.82
CA LEU A 85 -21.44 38.31 -11.12
C LEU A 85 -20.45 37.52 -11.99
N VAL A 86 -19.91 38.14 -13.05
CA VAL A 86 -18.92 37.52 -13.94
C VAL A 86 -17.65 37.16 -13.18
N VAL A 87 -17.16 38.06 -12.30
CA VAL A 87 -15.99 37.75 -11.46
C VAL A 87 -16.23 36.57 -10.55
N PHE A 88 -17.42 36.47 -9.91
CA PHE A 88 -17.75 35.31 -9.07
C PHE A 88 -17.90 34.03 -9.85
N LEU A 89 -18.49 34.08 -11.06
CA LEU A 89 -18.58 32.90 -11.95
C LEU A 89 -17.21 32.42 -12.41
N PHE A 90 -16.35 33.36 -12.81
CA PHE A 90 -14.97 33.04 -13.19
C PHE A 90 -14.19 32.41 -12.03
N LYS A 91 -14.29 33.00 -10.83
CA LYS A 91 -13.71 32.45 -9.60
C LYS A 91 -14.18 31.03 -9.33
N ALA A 92 -15.50 30.80 -9.38
CA ALA A 92 -16.08 29.48 -9.12
C ALA A 92 -15.55 28.43 -10.12
N ALA A 93 -15.53 28.77 -11.41
CA ALA A 93 -14.98 27.90 -12.44
C ALA A 93 -13.48 27.61 -12.23
N ALA A 94 -12.68 28.65 -11.92
CA ALA A 94 -11.26 28.49 -11.63
C ALA A 94 -11.02 27.63 -10.39
N ALA A 95 -11.76 27.83 -9.31
CA ALA A 95 -11.65 27.07 -8.08
C ALA A 95 -12.00 25.58 -8.29
N ILE A 96 -13.06 25.29 -9.06
CA ILE A 96 -13.47 23.92 -9.41
C ILE A 96 -12.37 23.24 -10.23
N LEU A 97 -11.88 23.89 -11.30
CA LEU A 97 -10.85 23.34 -12.17
C LEU A 97 -9.53 23.07 -11.44
N LEU A 98 -9.09 24.03 -10.60
CA LEU A 98 -7.86 23.89 -9.82
C LEU A 98 -7.99 22.79 -8.76
N SER A 99 -9.14 22.70 -8.09
CA SER A 99 -9.40 21.63 -7.12
C SER A 99 -9.43 20.27 -7.77
N TRP A 100 -10.04 20.14 -8.95
CA TRP A 100 -10.05 18.88 -9.71
C TRP A 100 -8.64 18.48 -10.16
N LYS A 101 -7.86 19.41 -10.73
CA LYS A 101 -6.48 19.15 -11.14
C LYS A 101 -5.57 18.75 -9.98
N LEU A 102 -5.75 19.41 -8.82
CA LEU A 102 -4.99 19.07 -7.62
C LEU A 102 -5.36 17.67 -7.12
N ALA A 103 -6.65 17.34 -7.07
CA ALA A 103 -7.13 16.02 -6.65
C ALA A 103 -6.62 14.91 -7.59
N SER A 104 -6.67 15.13 -8.91
CA SER A 104 -6.14 14.19 -9.89
C SER A 104 -4.63 13.99 -9.75
N LEU A 105 -3.86 15.08 -9.61
CA LEU A 105 -2.41 14.98 -9.39
C LEU A 105 -2.07 14.17 -8.12
N VAL A 106 -2.80 14.42 -7.03
CA VAL A 106 -2.57 13.71 -5.76
C VAL A 106 -2.95 12.24 -5.86
N ALA A 107 -4.02 11.90 -6.58
CA ALA A 107 -4.41 10.53 -6.86
C ALA A 107 -3.35 9.78 -7.70
N ASP A 108 -2.79 10.44 -8.72
CA ASP A 108 -1.71 9.87 -9.52
C ASP A 108 -0.44 9.62 -8.68
N ILE A 109 -0.12 10.54 -7.76
CA ILE A 109 1.01 10.38 -6.83
C ILE A 109 0.76 9.20 -5.88
N GLU A 110 -0.45 9.08 -5.36
CA GLU A 110 -0.85 7.99 -4.47
C GLU A 110 -0.71 6.64 -5.17
N SER A 111 -1.32 6.47 -6.34
CA SER A 111 -1.29 5.21 -7.09
C SER A 111 0.13 4.79 -7.48
N GLN A 112 0.99 5.74 -7.89
CA GLN A 112 2.39 5.46 -8.20
C GLN A 112 3.19 4.99 -6.97
N ASN A 113 2.94 5.58 -5.79
CA ASN A 113 3.63 5.16 -4.58
C ASN A 113 3.06 3.86 -3.99
N ALA A 114 1.76 3.58 -4.15
CA ALA A 114 1.19 2.27 -3.87
C ALA A 114 1.83 1.19 -4.77
N GLY A 115 2.03 1.49 -6.06
CA GLY A 115 2.77 0.64 -6.99
C GLY A 115 4.21 0.36 -6.55
N LYS A 116 4.92 1.35 -5.99
CA LYS A 116 6.29 1.14 -5.46
C LYS A 116 6.29 0.21 -4.24
N ILE A 117 5.29 0.27 -3.38
CA ILE A 117 5.15 -0.68 -2.25
C ILE A 117 4.87 -2.08 -2.78
N ALA A 118 4.01 -2.22 -3.80
CA ALA A 118 3.76 -3.51 -4.45
C ALA A 118 5.03 -4.05 -5.15
N ASP A 119 5.80 -3.19 -5.80
CA ASP A 119 7.09 -3.56 -6.41
C ASP A 119 8.10 -4.04 -5.37
N TYR A 120 8.17 -3.36 -4.21
CA TYR A 120 8.98 -3.78 -3.06
C TYR A 120 8.59 -5.18 -2.56
N LEU A 121 7.28 -5.45 -2.44
CA LEU A 121 6.78 -6.76 -2.03
C LEU A 121 7.17 -7.87 -3.02
N LEU A 122 7.00 -7.60 -4.33
CA LEU A 122 7.14 -8.63 -5.36
C LEU A 122 8.60 -8.87 -5.80
N ARG A 123 9.47 -7.86 -5.68
CA ARG A 123 10.88 -7.93 -6.08
C ARG A 123 11.86 -7.92 -4.91
N GLY A 124 11.37 -7.72 -3.69
CA GLY A 124 12.17 -7.77 -2.47
C GLY A 124 12.68 -9.17 -2.15
N SER A 125 13.65 -9.27 -1.25
CA SER A 125 14.09 -10.56 -0.69
C SER A 125 13.00 -11.17 0.18
N LEU A 126 13.00 -12.48 0.32
CA LEU A 126 12.07 -13.19 1.20
C LEU A 126 12.17 -12.70 2.65
N ASP A 127 13.38 -12.35 3.08
CA ASP A 127 13.64 -11.80 4.43
C ASP A 127 12.96 -10.46 4.65
N SER A 128 13.00 -9.56 3.66
CA SER A 128 12.32 -8.27 3.71
C SER A 128 10.79 -8.44 3.79
N VAL A 129 10.25 -9.43 3.07
CA VAL A 129 8.81 -9.71 3.06
C VAL A 129 8.35 -10.36 4.35
N LYS A 130 9.12 -11.31 4.93
CA LYS A 130 8.78 -12.01 6.18
C LYS A 130 8.72 -11.09 7.42
N GLN A 131 9.30 -9.89 7.36
CA GLN A 131 9.24 -8.90 8.46
C GLN A 131 7.84 -8.34 8.69
N PHE A 132 6.93 -8.46 7.73
CA PHE A 132 5.59 -7.88 7.78
C PHE A 132 4.51 -8.95 7.62
N SER A 133 3.39 -8.76 8.28
CA SER A 133 2.20 -9.58 8.09
C SER A 133 1.48 -9.25 6.77
N LYS A 134 0.72 -10.21 6.25
CA LYS A 134 -0.16 -10.00 5.07
C LYS A 134 -1.09 -8.80 5.27
N ALA A 135 -1.65 -8.64 6.48
CA ALA A 135 -2.57 -7.55 6.81
C ALA A 135 -1.88 -6.17 6.79
N GLU A 136 -0.62 -6.08 7.23
CA GLU A 136 0.17 -4.84 7.16
C GLU A 136 0.46 -4.44 5.72
N PHE A 137 0.86 -5.38 4.85
CA PHE A 137 1.03 -5.12 3.42
C PHE A 137 -0.26 -4.66 2.77
N GLN A 138 -1.36 -5.37 3.03
CA GLN A 138 -2.66 -5.01 2.49
C GLN A 138 -3.05 -3.59 2.93
N TRP A 139 -2.92 -3.26 4.20
CA TRP A 139 -3.20 -1.93 4.71
C TRP A 139 -2.25 -0.88 4.14
N ALA A 140 -0.97 -1.18 4.02
CA ALA A 140 0.01 -0.25 3.45
C ALA A 140 -0.38 0.20 2.04
N ILE A 141 -0.79 -0.75 1.17
CA ILE A 141 -1.13 -0.48 -0.23
C ILE A 141 -2.54 0.13 -0.37
N THR A 142 -3.55 -0.40 0.34
CA THR A 142 -4.96 -0.02 0.11
C THR A 142 -5.48 1.10 1.00
N GLY A 143 -4.82 1.40 2.11
CA GLY A 143 -5.28 2.38 3.09
C GLY A 143 -4.23 3.42 3.44
N SER A 144 -3.06 2.99 3.89
CA SER A 144 -2.04 3.88 4.42
C SER A 144 -1.51 4.89 3.37
N THR A 145 -1.40 4.50 2.08
CA THR A 145 -1.04 5.39 0.97
C THR A 145 -2.05 6.50 0.77
N ILE A 146 -3.36 6.21 0.89
CA ILE A 146 -4.43 7.22 0.80
C ILE A 146 -4.21 8.30 1.86
N PHE A 147 -3.93 7.91 3.11
CA PHE A 147 -3.67 8.87 4.18
C PHE A 147 -2.35 9.61 3.99
N ALA A 148 -1.30 8.95 3.50
CA ALA A 148 0.02 9.54 3.26
C ALA A 148 -0.01 10.60 2.16
N PHE A 149 -0.75 10.40 1.09
CA PHE A 149 -0.78 11.32 -0.05
C PHE A 149 -2.09 12.10 -0.11
N THR A 150 -3.22 11.45 -0.35
CA THR A 150 -4.51 12.13 -0.45
C THR A 150 -4.88 12.84 0.85
N GLY A 151 -4.71 12.19 1.98
CA GLY A 151 -5.00 12.77 3.29
C GLY A 151 -4.07 13.93 3.66
N LEU A 152 -2.75 13.72 3.65
CA LEU A 152 -1.80 14.75 4.09
C LEU A 152 -1.68 15.90 3.09
N LEU A 153 -1.50 15.63 1.78
CA LEU A 153 -1.26 16.68 0.79
C LEU A 153 -2.48 17.59 0.59
N ASN A 154 -3.71 17.04 0.53
CA ASN A 154 -4.91 17.86 0.43
C ASN A 154 -5.10 18.76 1.66
N ASN A 155 -4.81 18.27 2.86
CA ASN A 155 -4.90 19.08 4.06
C ASN A 155 -3.80 20.15 4.11
N VAL A 156 -2.60 19.88 3.61
CA VAL A 156 -1.53 20.88 3.46
C VAL A 156 -1.95 21.95 2.45
N ALA A 157 -2.55 21.57 1.32
CA ALA A 157 -3.07 22.52 0.34
C ALA A 157 -4.19 23.40 0.94
N THR A 158 -5.07 22.82 1.76
CA THR A 158 -6.11 23.55 2.48
C THR A 158 -5.49 24.53 3.48
N LEU A 159 -4.51 24.09 4.28
CA LEU A 159 -3.78 24.97 5.20
C LEU A 159 -3.14 26.16 4.48
N ALA A 160 -2.50 25.92 3.34
CA ALA A 160 -1.86 26.97 2.55
C ALA A 160 -2.90 27.96 1.99
N SER A 161 -3.99 27.45 1.40
CA SER A 161 -5.04 28.28 0.78
C SER A 161 -5.81 29.08 1.81
N GLU A 162 -6.29 28.45 2.88
CA GLU A 162 -7.06 29.11 3.92
C GLU A 162 -6.19 30.02 4.79
N GLY A 163 -4.95 29.62 5.06
CA GLY A 163 -3.97 30.45 5.76
C GLY A 163 -3.65 31.73 4.98
N PHE A 164 -3.43 31.61 3.67
CA PHE A 164 -3.24 32.77 2.79
C PHE A 164 -4.46 33.70 2.79
N LEU A 165 -5.67 33.13 2.65
CA LEU A 165 -6.91 33.89 2.68
C LEU A 165 -7.10 34.61 4.02
N LEU A 166 -6.81 33.92 5.14
CA LEU A 166 -6.88 34.51 6.47
C LEU A 166 -5.94 35.73 6.61
N VAL A 167 -4.70 35.62 6.10
CA VAL A 167 -3.75 36.74 6.10
C VAL A 167 -4.26 37.92 5.29
N VAL A 168 -4.83 37.67 4.10
CA VAL A 168 -5.39 38.74 3.25
C VAL A 168 -6.59 39.41 3.91
N VAL A 169 -7.50 38.61 4.49
CA VAL A 169 -8.66 39.15 5.25
C VAL A 169 -8.18 39.95 6.44
N ALA A 170 -7.23 39.45 7.22
CA ALA A 170 -6.67 40.15 8.37
C ALA A 170 -6.01 41.48 7.98
N ALA A 171 -5.24 41.50 6.89
CA ALA A 171 -4.64 42.70 6.35
C ALA A 171 -5.72 43.74 5.94
N THR A 172 -6.77 43.30 5.25
CA THR A 172 -7.88 44.16 4.85
C THR A 172 -8.56 44.81 6.07
N PHE A 173 -8.83 44.02 7.12
CA PHE A 173 -9.41 44.52 8.36
C PHE A 173 -8.48 45.48 9.12
N PHE A 174 -7.18 45.22 9.10
CA PHE A 174 -6.19 46.08 9.72
C PHE A 174 -6.19 47.48 9.11
N PHE A 175 -6.37 47.62 7.79
CA PHE A 175 -6.49 48.92 7.13
C PHE A 175 -7.81 49.66 7.45
N VAL A 176 -8.88 48.91 7.80
CA VAL A 176 -10.18 49.52 8.14
C VAL A 176 -10.21 49.95 9.62
N ASN A 177 -9.83 49.09 10.53
CA ASN A 177 -9.75 49.37 11.97
C ASN A 177 -8.64 48.50 12.60
N PRO A 178 -7.42 49.06 12.81
CA PRO A 178 -6.27 48.32 13.33
C PRO A 178 -6.51 47.68 14.70
N LEU A 179 -7.19 48.38 15.60
CA LEU A 179 -7.40 47.88 16.96
C LEU A 179 -8.37 46.70 17.00
N ALA A 180 -9.49 46.82 16.29
CA ALA A 180 -10.45 45.72 16.18
C ALA A 180 -9.86 44.49 15.45
N ALA A 181 -9.02 44.69 14.43
CA ALA A 181 -8.34 43.64 13.73
C ALA A 181 -7.35 42.87 14.62
N LEU A 182 -6.51 43.60 15.39
CA LEU A 182 -5.57 42.99 16.35
C LEU A 182 -6.29 42.22 17.46
N PHE A 183 -7.36 42.77 17.99
CA PHE A 183 -8.19 42.09 19.00
C PHE A 183 -8.77 40.79 18.42
N ALA A 184 -9.41 40.85 17.24
CA ALA A 184 -10.01 39.67 16.62
C ALA A 184 -8.96 38.61 16.31
N LEU A 185 -7.79 38.96 15.73
CA LEU A 185 -6.71 38.04 15.45
C LEU A 185 -6.17 37.38 16.71
N GLY A 186 -5.90 38.16 17.77
CA GLY A 186 -5.43 37.61 19.04
C GLY A 186 -6.46 36.67 19.68
N TYR A 187 -7.73 37.10 19.72
CA TYR A 187 -8.83 36.35 20.28
C TYR A 187 -9.01 34.98 19.59
N PHE A 188 -9.16 34.96 18.27
CA PHE A 188 -9.33 33.70 17.54
C PHE A 188 -8.06 32.84 17.53
N SER A 189 -6.87 33.43 17.53
CA SER A 189 -5.62 32.68 17.62
C SER A 189 -5.51 31.91 18.93
N ILE A 190 -5.87 32.53 20.05
CA ILE A 190 -5.89 31.88 21.38
C ILE A 190 -6.86 30.70 21.36
N ILE A 191 -8.05 30.86 20.79
CA ILE A 191 -9.07 29.81 20.69
C ILE A 191 -8.54 28.62 19.86
N ILE A 192 -7.89 28.88 18.71
CA ILE A 192 -7.28 27.81 17.91
C ILE A 192 -6.25 27.04 18.71
N VAL A 193 -5.35 27.73 19.39
CA VAL A 193 -4.30 27.10 20.20
C VAL A 193 -4.93 26.20 21.28
N ILE A 194 -5.93 26.70 21.99
CA ILE A 194 -6.64 25.91 23.01
C ILE A 194 -7.26 24.66 22.39
N ILE A 195 -7.99 24.80 21.28
CA ILE A 195 -8.59 23.66 20.56
C ILE A 195 -7.51 22.66 20.17
N GLN A 196 -6.38 23.10 19.58
CA GLN A 196 -5.31 22.22 19.13
C GLN A 196 -4.60 21.48 20.28
N VAL A 197 -4.46 22.12 21.44
CA VAL A 197 -3.87 21.49 22.63
C VAL A 197 -4.82 20.42 23.20
N VAL A 198 -6.11 20.75 23.32
CA VAL A 198 -7.12 19.86 23.90
C VAL A 198 -7.41 18.65 22.98
N ILE A 199 -7.60 18.89 21.70
CA ILE A 199 -8.10 17.85 20.77
C ILE A 199 -6.95 17.07 20.12
N GLY A 200 -5.80 17.70 19.87
CA GLY A 200 -4.75 17.17 19.02
C GLY A 200 -4.16 15.84 19.49
N GLY A 201 -4.03 15.63 20.80
CA GLY A 201 -3.55 14.37 21.38
C GLY A 201 -4.53 13.22 21.19
N SER A 202 -5.82 13.51 21.31
CA SER A 202 -6.88 12.51 21.14
C SER A 202 -7.06 12.08 19.68
N LEU A 203 -6.94 13.02 18.74
CA LEU A 203 -6.95 12.72 17.30
C LEU A 203 -5.76 11.82 16.89
N LYS A 204 -4.57 12.11 17.41
CA LYS A 204 -3.39 11.27 17.19
C LYS A 204 -3.62 9.83 17.68
N ARG A 205 -4.07 9.67 18.93
CA ARG A 205 -4.35 8.34 19.51
C ARG A 205 -5.44 7.60 18.72
N ALA A 206 -6.50 8.29 18.31
CA ALA A 206 -7.56 7.68 17.52
C ALA A 206 -7.04 7.22 16.15
N GLY A 207 -6.14 7.99 15.50
CA GLY A 207 -5.47 7.56 14.27
C GLY A 207 -4.68 6.26 14.44
N GLN A 208 -3.86 6.17 15.51
CA GLN A 208 -3.09 4.95 15.84
C GLN A 208 -4.00 3.73 16.10
N GLN A 209 -5.06 3.92 16.90
CA GLN A 209 -6.03 2.86 17.18
C GLN A 209 -6.77 2.38 15.93
N THR A 210 -7.02 3.26 14.98
CA THR A 210 -7.61 2.89 13.69
C THR A 210 -6.69 1.96 12.91
N VAL A 211 -5.40 2.28 12.80
CA VAL A 211 -4.42 1.42 12.12
C VAL A 211 -4.33 0.05 12.79
N GLN A 212 -4.04 0.03 14.09
CA GLN A 212 -3.90 -1.21 14.85
C GLN A 212 -5.17 -2.07 14.78
N GLY A 213 -6.33 -1.45 14.99
CA GLY A 213 -7.60 -2.15 14.93
C GLY A 213 -7.92 -2.70 13.54
N THR A 214 -7.58 -1.97 12.47
CA THR A 214 -7.82 -2.43 11.09
C THR A 214 -6.88 -3.59 10.74
N VAL A 215 -5.59 -3.48 11.03
CA VAL A 215 -4.62 -4.56 10.80
C VAL A 215 -5.01 -5.80 11.60
N THR A 216 -5.35 -5.66 12.89
CA THR A 216 -5.80 -6.77 13.73
C THR A 216 -7.09 -7.42 13.20
N ALA A 217 -8.09 -6.62 12.79
CA ALA A 217 -9.33 -7.16 12.24
C ALA A 217 -9.08 -7.95 10.95
N THR A 218 -8.26 -7.40 10.04
CA THR A 218 -7.92 -8.05 8.77
C THR A 218 -7.16 -9.35 9.00
N SER A 219 -6.16 -9.36 9.89
CA SER A 219 -5.42 -10.58 10.25
C SER A 219 -6.36 -11.63 10.86
N THR A 220 -7.18 -11.25 11.86
CA THR A 220 -8.12 -12.19 12.50
C THR A 220 -9.13 -12.78 11.51
N ILE A 221 -9.60 -11.99 10.55
CA ILE A 221 -10.50 -12.50 9.48
C ILE A 221 -9.77 -13.51 8.61
N SER A 222 -8.54 -13.21 8.15
CA SER A 222 -7.75 -14.14 7.35
C SER A 222 -7.51 -15.44 8.10
N ASP A 223 -7.03 -15.38 9.36
CA ASP A 223 -6.77 -16.55 10.20
C ASP A 223 -8.03 -17.39 10.42
N THR A 224 -9.19 -16.72 10.61
CA THR A 224 -10.49 -17.39 10.80
C THR A 224 -10.94 -18.13 9.55
N LEU A 225 -10.71 -17.54 8.36
CA LEU A 225 -11.04 -18.18 7.09
C LEU A 225 -10.10 -19.35 6.78
N ASP A 226 -8.81 -19.21 7.06
CA ASP A 226 -7.81 -20.25 6.86
C ASP A 226 -8.05 -21.47 7.77
N THR A 227 -8.63 -21.25 8.97
CA THR A 227 -8.93 -22.30 9.98
C THR A 227 -10.42 -22.55 10.17
N PHE A 228 -11.25 -22.22 9.16
CA PHE A 228 -12.71 -22.26 9.29
C PHE A 228 -13.26 -23.66 9.66
N ARG A 229 -12.70 -24.71 9.05
CA ARG A 229 -13.15 -26.10 9.29
C ARG A 229 -12.88 -26.53 10.73
N GLU A 230 -11.69 -26.26 11.25
CA GLU A 230 -11.27 -26.60 12.60
C GLU A 230 -12.12 -25.85 13.63
N ILE A 231 -12.31 -24.53 13.42
CA ILE A 231 -13.16 -23.70 14.27
C ILE A 231 -14.60 -24.22 14.30
N SER A 232 -15.11 -24.65 13.14
CA SER A 232 -16.47 -25.14 13.00
C SER A 232 -16.65 -26.50 13.68
N VAL A 233 -15.72 -27.43 13.49
CA VAL A 233 -15.74 -28.76 14.13
C VAL A 233 -15.61 -28.65 15.64
N LEU A 234 -14.77 -27.73 16.13
CA LEU A 234 -14.58 -27.49 17.57
C LEU A 234 -15.73 -26.65 18.19
N ALA A 235 -16.70 -26.19 17.40
CA ALA A 235 -17.80 -25.31 17.83
C ALA A 235 -17.32 -24.06 18.59
N LYS A 236 -16.18 -23.46 18.15
CA LYS A 236 -15.54 -22.30 18.79
C LYS A 236 -15.75 -20.98 18.03
N GLN A 237 -16.72 -20.92 17.12
CA GLN A 237 -17.01 -19.73 16.31
C GLN A 237 -17.23 -18.47 17.17
N GLY A 238 -17.89 -18.61 18.34
CA GLY A 238 -18.17 -17.49 19.23
C GLY A 238 -16.94 -16.70 19.64
N LEU A 239 -15.83 -17.38 19.93
CA LEU A 239 -14.56 -16.73 20.32
C LEU A 239 -13.98 -15.87 19.18
N PHE A 240 -14.03 -16.36 17.94
CA PHE A 240 -13.50 -15.65 16.79
C PHE A 240 -14.40 -14.49 16.36
N ILE A 241 -15.73 -14.68 16.46
CA ILE A 241 -16.72 -13.61 16.26
C ILE A 241 -16.44 -12.47 17.25
N GLU A 242 -16.25 -12.79 18.54
CA GLU A 242 -15.95 -11.80 19.56
C GLU A 242 -14.65 -11.05 19.29
N ARG A 243 -13.58 -11.76 18.90
CA ARG A 243 -12.30 -11.13 18.51
C ARG A 243 -12.45 -10.16 17.35
N ILE A 244 -13.16 -10.55 16.29
CA ILE A 244 -13.44 -9.68 15.14
C ILE A 244 -14.29 -8.48 15.57
N TYR A 245 -15.34 -8.72 16.37
CA TYR A 245 -16.21 -7.68 16.90
C TYR A 245 -15.42 -6.67 17.74
N ASP A 246 -14.57 -7.11 18.65
CA ASP A 246 -13.76 -6.23 19.48
C ASP A 246 -12.75 -5.42 18.69
N ALA A 247 -12.10 -6.02 17.70
CA ALA A 247 -11.20 -5.30 16.79
C ALA A 247 -11.99 -4.22 16.01
N ARG A 248 -13.14 -4.57 15.44
CA ARG A 248 -14.03 -3.62 14.73
C ARG A 248 -14.60 -2.56 15.65
N ARG A 249 -14.96 -2.90 16.86
CA ARG A 249 -15.47 -1.96 17.87
C ARG A 249 -14.42 -0.90 18.21
N ARG A 250 -13.13 -1.28 18.32
CA ARG A 250 -12.04 -0.29 18.50
C ARG A 250 -11.95 0.67 17.34
N VAL A 251 -11.96 0.18 16.09
CA VAL A 251 -11.94 1.03 14.89
C VAL A 251 -13.13 1.97 14.85
N SER A 252 -14.35 1.45 15.09
CA SER A 252 -15.59 2.25 15.06
C SER A 252 -15.62 3.33 16.15
N ARG A 253 -15.16 3.01 17.38
CA ARG A 253 -15.04 4.00 18.46
C ARG A 253 -14.00 5.07 18.15
N SER A 254 -12.87 4.70 17.55
CA SER A 254 -11.87 5.64 17.09
C SER A 254 -12.43 6.56 15.98
N GLY A 255 -13.17 5.99 15.03
CA GLY A 255 -13.89 6.75 14.01
C GLY A 255 -14.90 7.74 14.58
N ALA A 256 -15.71 7.29 15.56
CA ALA A 256 -16.64 8.17 16.27
C ALA A 256 -15.92 9.32 16.99
N THR A 257 -14.78 9.03 17.64
CA THR A 257 -13.94 10.05 18.29
C THR A 257 -13.40 11.05 17.28
N ILE A 258 -12.92 10.58 16.13
CA ILE A 258 -12.41 11.43 15.06
C ILE A 258 -13.52 12.36 14.53
N THR A 259 -14.70 11.81 14.25
CA THR A 259 -15.86 12.56 13.74
C THR A 259 -16.32 13.62 14.76
N PHE A 260 -16.46 13.22 16.02
CA PHE A 260 -16.85 14.14 17.10
C PHE A 260 -15.85 15.27 17.29
N LEU A 261 -14.56 14.94 17.46
CA LEU A 261 -13.50 15.94 17.67
C LEU A 261 -13.24 16.78 16.42
N GLY A 262 -13.48 16.25 15.22
CA GLY A 262 -13.42 17.01 13.97
C GLY A 262 -14.54 18.03 13.82
N GLY A 263 -15.74 17.74 14.33
CA GLY A 263 -16.89 18.65 14.31
C GLY A 263 -16.93 19.68 15.45
N MET A 264 -16.32 19.33 16.60
CA MET A 264 -16.35 20.16 17.82
C MET A 264 -15.81 21.61 17.62
N PRO A 265 -14.72 21.88 16.84
CA PRO A 265 -14.21 23.22 16.63
C PRO A 265 -15.24 24.21 16.12
N ARG A 266 -16.18 23.76 15.29
CA ARG A 266 -17.23 24.61 14.75
C ARG A 266 -18.06 25.26 15.88
N TYR A 267 -18.55 24.45 16.80
CA TYR A 267 -19.40 24.95 17.91
C TYR A 267 -18.62 25.87 18.84
N VAL A 268 -17.34 25.56 19.11
CA VAL A 268 -16.48 26.40 19.94
C VAL A 268 -16.25 27.77 19.29
N VAL A 269 -15.96 27.79 17.98
CA VAL A 269 -15.70 29.04 17.25
C VAL A 269 -16.98 29.86 17.07
N GLU A 270 -18.13 29.23 16.80
CA GLU A 270 -19.43 29.89 16.73
C GLU A 270 -19.79 30.57 18.09
N THR A 271 -19.63 29.82 19.19
CA THR A 271 -19.86 30.36 20.55
C THR A 271 -18.87 31.49 20.87
N ALA A 272 -17.61 31.30 20.49
CA ALA A 272 -16.60 32.35 20.70
C ALA A 272 -16.90 33.63 19.93
N LEU A 273 -17.40 33.51 18.69
CA LEU A 273 -17.83 34.69 17.94
C LEU A 273 -18.94 35.47 18.70
N MET A 274 -19.95 34.78 19.21
CA MET A 274 -21.02 35.40 19.98
C MET A 274 -20.52 36.04 21.27
N LEU A 275 -19.63 35.36 22.00
CA LEU A 275 -18.98 35.91 23.19
C LEU A 275 -18.17 37.18 22.86
N GLY A 276 -17.41 37.16 21.75
CA GLY A 276 -16.67 38.33 21.27
C GLY A 276 -17.57 39.51 20.98
N VAL A 277 -18.73 39.30 20.35
CA VAL A 277 -19.74 40.35 20.12
C VAL A 277 -20.25 40.89 21.45
N VAL A 278 -20.61 40.03 22.42
CA VAL A 278 -21.12 40.48 23.73
C VAL A 278 -20.08 41.31 24.49
N ILE A 279 -18.81 40.87 24.49
CA ILE A 279 -17.70 41.60 25.12
C ILE A 279 -17.56 43.00 24.48
N PHE A 280 -17.58 43.04 23.15
CA PHE A 280 -17.40 44.28 22.40
C PHE A 280 -18.58 45.26 22.60
N VAL A 281 -19.84 44.76 22.60
CA VAL A 281 -21.03 45.56 22.89
C VAL A 281 -21.00 46.09 24.33
N GLY A 282 -20.59 45.22 25.28
CA GLY A 282 -20.45 45.61 26.69
C GLY A 282 -19.42 46.71 26.90
N GLU A 283 -18.30 46.65 26.23
CA GLU A 283 -17.27 47.71 26.27
C GLU A 283 -17.81 49.02 25.74
N GLN A 284 -18.51 49.04 24.58
CA GLN A 284 -19.12 50.25 23.99
C GLN A 284 -20.23 50.85 24.88
N PHE A 285 -20.98 49.99 25.57
CA PHE A 285 -21.98 50.41 26.54
C PHE A 285 -21.35 51.11 27.77
N LEU A 286 -20.29 50.51 28.31
CA LEU A 286 -19.58 51.05 29.48
C LEU A 286 -18.84 52.39 29.18
N THR A 287 -18.38 52.57 27.95
CA THR A 287 -17.67 53.79 27.51
C THR A 287 -18.62 54.88 27.01
N GLY A 288 -19.95 54.62 26.95
CA GLY A 288 -20.95 55.62 26.50
C GLY A 288 -20.90 55.94 25.00
N GLN A 289 -20.20 55.14 24.18
CA GLN A 289 -19.97 55.38 22.76
C GLN A 289 -20.87 54.56 21.84
N LEU A 290 -22.09 54.22 22.25
CA LEU A 290 -23.01 53.33 21.52
C LEU A 290 -23.28 53.76 20.08
N ALA A 291 -23.40 55.05 19.78
CA ALA A 291 -23.72 55.54 18.43
C ALA A 291 -22.55 55.30 17.43
N SER A 292 -21.31 55.47 17.86
CA SER A 292 -20.10 55.15 17.07
C SER A 292 -19.79 53.66 17.08
N GLY A 293 -20.21 52.97 18.13
CA GLY A 293 -20.01 51.52 18.33
C GLY A 293 -20.80 50.63 17.36
N ILE A 294 -21.96 51.07 16.86
CA ILE A 294 -22.80 50.31 15.93
C ILE A 294 -22.01 49.95 14.66
N VAL A 295 -21.26 50.87 14.09
CA VAL A 295 -20.43 50.62 12.89
C VAL A 295 -19.34 49.60 13.21
N THR A 296 -18.68 49.74 14.37
CA THR A 296 -17.59 48.87 14.79
C THR A 296 -18.09 47.46 15.11
N ILE A 297 -19.27 47.33 15.72
CA ILE A 297 -19.95 46.02 15.92
C ILE A 297 -20.28 45.37 14.57
N GLY A 298 -20.79 46.15 13.61
CA GLY A 298 -21.08 45.65 12.25
C GLY A 298 -19.81 45.13 11.54
N VAL A 299 -18.70 45.87 11.65
CA VAL A 299 -17.39 45.47 11.12
C VAL A 299 -16.88 44.18 11.82
N PHE A 300 -16.96 44.10 13.16
CA PHE A 300 -16.54 42.95 13.93
C PHE A 300 -17.37 41.69 13.57
N LEU A 301 -18.70 41.84 13.46
CA LEU A 301 -19.58 40.73 13.12
C LEU A 301 -19.32 40.21 11.70
N THR A 302 -19.25 41.13 10.73
CA THR A 302 -18.97 40.77 9.32
C THR A 302 -17.59 40.16 9.17
N GLY A 303 -16.58 40.76 9.81
CA GLY A 303 -15.21 40.25 9.84
C GLY A 303 -15.07 38.93 10.56
N GLY A 304 -15.74 38.81 11.71
CA GLY A 304 -15.74 37.58 12.48
C GLY A 304 -16.35 36.37 11.73
N VAL A 305 -17.48 36.59 11.06
CA VAL A 305 -18.08 35.55 10.18
C VAL A 305 -17.10 35.15 9.05
N ARG A 306 -16.42 36.13 8.46
CA ARG A 306 -15.44 35.86 7.40
C ARG A 306 -14.19 35.14 7.91
N ILE A 307 -13.67 35.57 9.06
CA ILE A 307 -12.56 34.90 9.73
C ILE A 307 -12.96 33.44 10.07
N MET A 308 -14.16 33.25 10.62
CA MET A 308 -14.69 31.92 10.95
C MET A 308 -14.76 31.00 9.71
N ALA A 309 -15.20 31.53 8.55
CA ALA A 309 -15.28 30.76 7.31
C ALA A 309 -13.93 30.20 6.83
N SER A 310 -12.81 30.92 7.09
CA SER A 310 -11.45 30.43 6.77
C SER A 310 -10.82 29.62 7.92
N LEU A 311 -11.19 29.95 9.16
CA LEU A 311 -10.62 29.34 10.36
C LEU A 311 -11.05 27.89 10.54
N LEU A 312 -12.31 27.56 10.25
CA LEU A 312 -12.84 26.21 10.43
C LEU A 312 -12.16 25.18 9.50
N PRO A 313 -12.00 25.43 8.18
CA PRO A 313 -11.23 24.52 7.31
C PRO A 313 -9.76 24.41 7.73
N LEU A 314 -9.14 25.50 8.16
CA LEU A 314 -7.76 25.52 8.65
C LEU A 314 -7.60 24.66 9.90
N GLN A 315 -8.50 24.81 10.86
CA GLN A 315 -8.53 24.02 12.09
C GLN A 315 -8.78 22.52 11.80
N SER A 316 -9.72 22.21 10.91
CA SER A 316 -10.01 20.85 10.48
C SER A 316 -8.79 20.21 9.80
N ALA A 317 -8.12 20.96 8.91
CA ALA A 317 -6.92 20.49 8.23
C ALA A 317 -5.77 20.18 9.21
N LEU A 318 -5.56 21.04 10.23
CA LEU A 318 -4.57 20.78 11.27
C LEU A 318 -4.86 19.50 12.08
N GLY A 319 -6.13 19.26 12.42
CA GLY A 319 -6.58 18.05 13.10
C GLY A 319 -6.38 16.80 12.22
N SER A 320 -6.82 16.89 10.98
CA SER A 320 -6.70 15.81 10.00
C SER A 320 -5.25 15.45 9.69
N ILE A 321 -4.33 16.41 9.63
CA ILE A 321 -2.90 16.11 9.43
C ILE A 321 -2.35 15.31 10.61
N LYS A 322 -2.74 15.61 11.86
CA LYS A 322 -2.29 14.85 13.03
C LYS A 322 -2.78 13.39 12.99
N GLN A 323 -4.03 13.19 12.61
CA GLN A 323 -4.64 11.88 12.46
C GLN A 323 -4.03 11.09 11.30
N ASN A 324 -3.97 11.71 10.11
CA ASN A 324 -3.47 11.08 8.89
C ASN A 324 -1.98 10.74 8.99
N ALA A 325 -1.19 11.51 9.74
CA ALA A 325 0.22 11.22 9.97
C ALA A 325 0.44 9.83 10.63
N GLU A 326 -0.43 9.44 11.54
CA GLU A 326 -0.37 8.11 12.17
C GLU A 326 -0.90 7.01 11.22
N GLN A 327 -1.95 7.31 10.46
CA GLN A 327 -2.51 6.36 9.49
C GLN A 327 -1.60 6.14 8.28
N ALA A 328 -0.73 7.10 7.98
CA ALA A 328 0.27 7.05 6.92
C ALA A 328 1.55 6.29 7.31
N SER A 329 1.72 5.91 8.59
CA SER A 329 2.99 5.40 9.12
C SER A 329 3.51 4.19 8.35
N LEU A 330 2.68 3.19 8.08
CA LEU A 330 3.10 1.98 7.36
C LEU A 330 3.54 2.29 5.92
N ALA A 331 2.81 3.13 5.18
CA ALA A 331 3.23 3.54 3.84
C ALA A 331 4.56 4.30 3.87
N HIS A 332 4.77 5.16 4.87
CA HIS A 332 6.03 5.87 5.05
C HIS A 332 7.19 4.92 5.35
N ASP A 333 6.99 3.91 6.22
CA ASP A 333 8.00 2.93 6.56
C ASP A 333 8.43 2.11 5.33
N PHE A 334 7.46 1.61 4.54
CA PHE A 334 7.74 0.90 3.30
C PHE A 334 8.46 1.78 2.28
N LEU A 335 7.95 2.99 2.01
CA LEU A 335 8.55 3.89 1.03
C LEU A 335 9.94 4.38 1.44
N THR A 336 10.21 4.50 2.74
CA THR A 336 11.56 4.82 3.25
C THR A 336 12.53 3.68 2.97
N LYS A 337 12.11 2.42 3.18
CA LYS A 337 12.91 1.23 2.83
C LYS A 337 13.15 1.16 1.32
N VAL A 338 12.13 1.45 0.50
CA VAL A 338 12.26 1.56 -0.97
C VAL A 338 13.33 2.61 -1.35
N GLN A 339 13.34 3.78 -0.70
CA GLN A 339 14.32 4.83 -1.00
C GLN A 339 15.75 4.52 -0.49
N ALA A 340 15.86 3.79 0.61
CA ALA A 340 17.16 3.38 1.17
C ALA A 340 17.92 2.37 0.28
N GLY A 341 17.28 1.87 -0.79
CA GLY A 341 17.91 0.90 -1.69
C GLY A 341 17.90 -0.53 -1.14
N GLU A 342 17.11 -0.81 -0.11
CA GLU A 342 16.84 -2.18 0.35
C GLU A 342 16.08 -3.00 -0.71
N VAL A 343 15.55 -2.33 -1.75
CA VAL A 343 15.18 -2.96 -3.01
C VAL A 343 16.41 -2.96 -3.90
N VAL A 344 16.95 -4.12 -4.10
CA VAL A 344 17.94 -4.40 -5.14
C VAL A 344 17.62 -3.60 -6.40
N ALA A 345 18.63 -2.84 -6.84
CA ALA A 345 18.66 -1.94 -7.97
C ALA A 345 17.52 -2.17 -8.96
N SER A 346 16.69 -1.13 -9.08
CA SER A 346 15.64 -1.06 -10.08
C SER A 346 16.10 -1.74 -11.36
N LEU A 347 15.44 -2.82 -11.71
CA LEU A 347 15.36 -3.15 -13.12
C LEU A 347 14.73 -1.91 -13.76
N SER A 348 15.59 -1.05 -14.32
CA SER A 348 15.17 -0.09 -15.31
C SER A 348 14.10 -0.79 -16.14
N HIS A 349 13.00 -0.12 -16.41
CA HIS A 349 12.07 -0.46 -17.47
C HIS A 349 12.84 -0.42 -18.80
N SER A 350 13.76 -1.32 -18.96
CA SER A 350 14.22 -1.79 -20.22
C SER A 350 13.25 -2.91 -20.56
N SER A 351 12.34 -2.57 -21.48
CA SER A 351 11.59 -3.47 -22.31
C SER A 351 12.17 -4.89 -22.23
N ALA A 352 11.33 -5.88 -21.96
CA ALA A 352 11.68 -7.29 -21.96
C ALA A 352 12.14 -7.80 -23.34
N ASP A 353 12.53 -6.90 -24.23
CA ASP A 353 13.17 -7.12 -25.49
C ASP A 353 14.70 -7.04 -25.30
N HIS A 354 15.36 -8.17 -25.56
CA HIS A 354 16.78 -8.29 -25.93
C HIS A 354 17.85 -8.47 -24.85
N LEU A 355 17.61 -9.17 -23.75
CA LEU A 355 18.72 -9.84 -23.07
C LEU A 355 18.56 -11.37 -23.18
N ARG A 356 18.74 -11.91 -24.38
CA ARG A 356 19.06 -13.34 -24.55
C ARG A 356 20.44 -13.56 -23.97
N PRO A 357 20.59 -14.44 -22.95
CA PRO A 357 21.91 -14.73 -22.41
C PRO A 357 22.73 -15.41 -23.51
N THR A 358 23.78 -14.77 -23.91
CA THR A 358 24.64 -15.17 -25.04
C THR A 358 25.53 -16.38 -24.75
N ASN A 359 25.54 -16.93 -23.52
CA ASN A 359 26.45 -18.02 -23.15
C ASN A 359 25.88 -19.13 -22.25
N ILE A 360 24.57 -19.20 -21.97
CA ILE A 360 24.01 -20.40 -21.34
C ILE A 360 23.84 -21.44 -22.45
N ALA A 361 24.55 -22.56 -22.34
CA ALA A 361 24.43 -23.65 -23.32
C ALA A 361 22.96 -23.94 -23.61
N ARG A 362 22.54 -23.94 -24.87
CA ARG A 362 21.12 -23.96 -25.27
C ARG A 362 20.40 -25.27 -24.96
N THR A 363 21.10 -26.31 -24.54
CA THR A 363 20.58 -27.68 -24.31
C THR A 363 21.16 -28.26 -23.03
N GLY A 364 20.36 -29.09 -22.32
CA GLY A 364 20.74 -29.84 -21.12
C GLY A 364 20.41 -29.12 -19.80
N GLY A 365 20.48 -29.83 -18.70
CA GLY A 365 20.24 -29.36 -17.35
C GLY A 365 21.22 -28.28 -16.89
N LEU A 366 20.92 -27.58 -15.82
CA LEU A 366 21.81 -26.61 -15.17
C LEU A 366 22.49 -27.22 -13.96
N PRO A 367 23.82 -27.23 -13.86
CA PRO A 367 24.52 -27.71 -12.66
C PRO A 367 24.32 -26.71 -11.51
N ILE A 368 24.32 -27.23 -10.27
CA ILE A 368 24.26 -26.43 -9.04
C ILE A 368 25.60 -26.61 -8.31
N VAL A 369 26.20 -25.51 -7.88
CA VAL A 369 27.44 -25.54 -7.07
C VAL A 369 27.24 -24.59 -5.89
N ILE A 370 27.34 -25.10 -4.67
CA ILE A 370 27.33 -24.34 -3.42
C ILE A 370 28.69 -24.53 -2.75
N SER A 371 29.34 -23.42 -2.43
CA SER A 371 30.70 -23.43 -1.87
C SER A 371 30.71 -22.72 -0.51
N GLY A 372 30.60 -23.50 0.58
CA GLY A 372 30.71 -23.01 1.94
C GLY A 372 29.64 -22.02 2.35
N ALA A 373 28.41 -22.18 1.87
CA ALA A 373 27.34 -21.24 2.15
C ALA A 373 26.83 -21.36 3.59
N THR A 374 26.79 -20.23 4.29
CA THR A 374 26.20 -20.08 5.63
C THR A 374 25.08 -19.06 5.55
N TYR A 375 23.99 -19.33 6.26
CA TYR A 375 22.83 -18.43 6.25
C TYR A 375 22.10 -18.43 7.60
N ARG A 376 21.69 -17.22 8.04
CA ARG A 376 20.89 -16.98 9.24
C ARG A 376 19.68 -16.11 8.91
N TYR A 377 18.50 -16.48 9.41
CA TYR A 377 17.33 -15.60 9.30
C TYR A 377 17.54 -14.33 10.15
N PRO A 378 17.07 -13.17 9.65
CA PRO A 378 17.11 -11.92 10.43
C PRO A 378 16.38 -12.07 11.78
N GLY A 379 17.10 -11.80 12.87
CA GLY A 379 16.60 -11.91 14.24
C GLY A 379 16.90 -13.23 14.94
N ASP A 380 17.39 -14.25 14.25
CA ASP A 380 17.79 -15.51 14.87
C ASP A 380 19.18 -15.40 15.54
N ALA A 381 19.35 -16.16 16.63
CA ALA A 381 20.61 -16.18 17.36
C ALA A 381 21.65 -17.13 16.74
N THR A 382 21.21 -18.12 15.96
CA THR A 382 22.06 -19.18 15.38
C THR A 382 21.85 -19.25 13.88
N ASP A 383 22.87 -19.73 13.18
CA ASP A 383 22.79 -19.98 11.75
C ASP A 383 21.82 -21.14 11.48
N THR A 384 21.05 -21.04 10.39
CA THR A 384 20.15 -22.11 9.94
C THR A 384 20.88 -23.06 9.00
N LEU A 385 21.82 -22.55 8.21
CA LEU A 385 22.71 -23.35 7.36
C LEU A 385 24.16 -23.02 7.70
N HIS A 386 24.99 -24.07 7.78
CA HIS A 386 26.39 -23.97 8.21
C HIS A 386 27.30 -24.62 7.17
N ASP A 387 28.18 -23.84 6.53
CA ASP A 387 29.21 -24.31 5.59
C ASP A 387 28.69 -25.37 4.58
N ILE A 388 27.55 -25.06 3.95
CA ILE A 388 26.95 -25.95 2.96
C ILE A 388 27.85 -26.06 1.74
N ARG A 389 28.22 -27.32 1.40
CA ARG A 389 28.95 -27.65 0.18
C ARG A 389 28.16 -28.67 -0.60
N LEU A 390 27.74 -28.32 -1.81
CA LEU A 390 26.89 -29.15 -2.66
C LEU A 390 27.30 -29.01 -4.13
N SER A 391 27.42 -30.10 -4.82
CA SER A 391 27.63 -30.11 -6.26
C SER A 391 26.65 -31.07 -6.93
N VAL A 392 25.83 -30.57 -7.84
CA VAL A 392 24.86 -31.33 -8.65
C VAL A 392 25.21 -31.14 -10.11
N GLY A 393 25.43 -32.24 -10.80
CA GLY A 393 25.74 -32.23 -12.22
C GLY A 393 24.56 -31.86 -13.10
N ALA A 394 24.82 -31.36 -14.30
CA ALA A 394 23.79 -31.06 -15.28
C ALA A 394 22.99 -32.30 -15.67
N GLY A 395 21.66 -32.23 -15.54
CA GLY A 395 20.75 -33.34 -15.85
C GLY A 395 20.67 -34.45 -14.78
N GLN A 396 21.38 -34.29 -13.65
CA GLN A 396 21.25 -35.19 -12.51
C GLN A 396 19.92 -35.01 -11.78
N HIS A 397 19.41 -36.14 -11.26
CA HIS A 397 18.29 -36.17 -10.34
C HIS A 397 18.81 -36.46 -8.94
N VAL A 398 18.65 -35.47 -8.04
CA VAL A 398 19.14 -35.61 -6.65
C VAL A 398 17.98 -35.50 -5.66
N ALA A 399 18.07 -36.26 -4.58
CA ALA A 399 17.17 -36.15 -3.44
C ALA A 399 17.88 -35.51 -2.27
N VAL A 400 17.14 -34.67 -1.51
CA VAL A 400 17.57 -34.12 -0.24
C VAL A 400 16.67 -34.67 0.85
N ILE A 401 17.25 -35.37 1.82
CA ILE A 401 16.54 -35.96 2.96
C ILE A 401 17.10 -35.44 4.28
N GLY A 402 16.34 -35.57 5.33
CA GLY A 402 16.73 -35.17 6.68
C GLY A 402 15.53 -34.92 7.58
N PRO A 403 15.72 -34.79 8.89
CA PRO A 403 14.65 -34.55 9.84
C PRO A 403 13.93 -33.20 9.59
N SER A 404 12.73 -33.06 10.15
CA SER A 404 12.02 -31.76 10.12
C SER A 404 12.85 -30.72 10.86
N GLY A 405 12.94 -29.52 10.31
CA GLY A 405 13.76 -28.44 10.87
C GLY A 405 15.27 -28.52 10.56
N ALA A 406 15.74 -29.51 9.76
CA ALA A 406 17.16 -29.65 9.38
C ALA A 406 17.70 -28.54 8.47
N GLY A 407 16.85 -27.64 7.95
CA GLY A 407 17.26 -26.54 7.04
C GLY A 407 16.99 -26.83 5.55
N LYS A 408 16.27 -27.91 5.19
CA LYS A 408 16.01 -28.29 3.79
C LYS A 408 15.30 -27.19 2.98
N THR A 409 14.24 -26.61 3.50
CA THR A 409 13.51 -25.51 2.83
C THR A 409 14.39 -24.26 2.71
N THR A 410 15.22 -23.98 3.71
CA THR A 410 16.18 -22.87 3.66
C THR A 410 17.25 -23.10 2.59
N LEU A 411 17.69 -24.35 2.41
CA LEU A 411 18.59 -24.73 1.31
C LEU A 411 17.94 -24.49 -0.06
N VAL A 412 16.65 -24.83 -0.20
CA VAL A 412 15.88 -24.52 -1.42
C VAL A 412 15.75 -23.01 -1.63
N ASP A 413 15.38 -22.24 -0.61
CA ASP A 413 15.28 -20.78 -0.70
C ASP A 413 16.61 -20.17 -1.15
N LEU A 414 17.74 -20.70 -0.68
CA LEU A 414 19.09 -20.30 -1.06
C LEU A 414 19.39 -20.61 -2.54
N ILE A 415 19.08 -21.84 -3.01
CA ILE A 415 19.26 -22.25 -4.40
C ILE A 415 18.34 -21.45 -5.33
N LEU A 416 17.12 -21.18 -4.92
CA LEU A 416 16.19 -20.34 -5.67
C LEU A 416 16.63 -18.85 -5.69
N GLY A 417 17.63 -18.46 -4.89
CA GLY A 417 18.06 -17.05 -4.74
C GLY A 417 16.97 -16.17 -4.12
N LEU A 418 16.09 -16.75 -3.30
CA LEU A 418 15.09 -16.01 -2.52
C LEU A 418 15.72 -15.39 -1.27
N VAL A 419 16.78 -16.02 -0.77
CA VAL A 419 17.64 -15.52 0.30
C VAL A 419 19.10 -15.51 -0.19
N HIS A 420 19.92 -14.63 0.39
CA HIS A 420 21.35 -14.54 0.08
C HIS A 420 22.18 -15.15 1.22
N PRO A 421 23.25 -15.89 0.91
CA PRO A 421 24.13 -16.43 1.95
C PRO A 421 24.90 -15.29 2.66
N ASP A 422 25.05 -15.40 3.99
CA ASP A 422 25.90 -14.49 4.78
C ASP A 422 27.37 -14.67 4.44
N SER A 423 27.77 -15.90 4.08
CA SER A 423 29.11 -16.24 3.60
C SER A 423 29.05 -17.41 2.62
N GLY A 424 30.11 -17.57 1.82
CA GLY A 424 30.16 -18.55 0.75
C GLY A 424 29.49 -18.10 -0.54
N SER A 425 29.14 -19.03 -1.44
CA SER A 425 28.52 -18.70 -2.72
C SER A 425 27.62 -19.82 -3.24
N VAL A 426 26.65 -19.44 -4.06
CA VAL A 426 25.74 -20.35 -4.79
C VAL A 426 25.79 -19.98 -6.27
N ALA A 427 26.01 -20.96 -7.12
CA ALA A 427 26.02 -20.80 -8.57
C ALA A 427 25.15 -21.87 -9.24
N ILE A 428 24.33 -21.46 -10.21
CA ILE A 428 23.52 -22.30 -11.07
C ILE A 428 23.92 -22.03 -12.52
N GLY A 429 24.43 -23.07 -13.19
CA GLY A 429 24.97 -22.89 -14.53
C GLY A 429 26.14 -21.87 -14.60
N GLY A 430 26.85 -21.67 -13.47
CA GLY A 430 27.94 -20.70 -13.34
C GLY A 430 27.52 -19.26 -13.04
N MET A 431 26.22 -19.01 -12.83
CA MET A 431 25.66 -17.69 -12.49
C MET A 431 25.05 -17.69 -11.09
N GLU A 432 25.03 -16.53 -10.44
CA GLU A 432 24.28 -16.37 -9.20
C GLU A 432 22.77 -16.57 -9.47
N PRO A 433 22.02 -17.28 -8.58
CA PRO A 433 20.61 -17.61 -8.82
C PRO A 433 19.73 -16.40 -9.11
N ASN A 434 19.96 -15.29 -8.41
CA ASN A 434 19.19 -14.06 -8.61
C ASN A 434 19.44 -13.43 -9.99
N ASP A 435 20.69 -13.44 -10.46
CA ASP A 435 21.04 -12.93 -11.78
C ASP A 435 20.51 -13.86 -12.89
N LEU A 436 20.55 -15.17 -12.68
CA LEU A 436 19.98 -16.14 -13.61
C LEU A 436 18.46 -15.94 -13.77
N ARG A 437 17.73 -15.72 -12.67
CA ARG A 437 16.27 -15.44 -12.71
C ARG A 437 15.94 -14.15 -13.47
N LYS A 438 16.81 -13.14 -13.38
CA LYS A 438 16.62 -11.86 -14.09
C LYS A 438 16.93 -11.97 -15.58
N THR A 439 18.01 -12.67 -15.94
CA THR A 439 18.49 -12.76 -17.32
C THR A 439 17.79 -13.85 -18.13
N ALA A 440 17.32 -14.90 -17.47
CA ALA A 440 16.69 -16.04 -18.13
C ALA A 440 15.52 -16.58 -17.27
N PRO A 441 14.41 -15.83 -17.14
CA PRO A 441 13.26 -16.26 -16.37
C PRO A 441 12.68 -17.56 -16.92
N GLY A 442 12.25 -18.45 -16.03
CA GLY A 442 11.68 -19.74 -16.37
C GLY A 442 12.69 -20.89 -16.48
N LEU A 443 14.00 -20.64 -16.54
CA LEU A 443 15.00 -21.73 -16.53
C LEU A 443 15.06 -22.46 -15.20
N ILE A 444 14.70 -21.82 -14.09
CA ILE A 444 14.50 -22.43 -12.78
C ILE A 444 13.01 -22.47 -12.52
N SER A 445 12.49 -23.64 -12.17
CA SER A 445 11.11 -23.82 -11.72
C SER A 445 11.04 -24.51 -10.36
N TYR A 446 10.00 -24.16 -9.63
CA TYR A 446 9.77 -24.61 -8.28
C TYR A 446 8.34 -25.10 -8.07
N VAL A 447 8.19 -26.27 -7.49
CA VAL A 447 6.91 -26.82 -7.04
C VAL A 447 6.93 -26.86 -5.51
N PRO A 448 6.20 -25.98 -4.83
CA PRO A 448 6.14 -25.98 -3.37
C PRO A 448 5.33 -27.16 -2.83
N GLN A 449 5.49 -27.46 -1.56
CA GLN A 449 4.72 -28.49 -0.84
C GLN A 449 3.20 -28.29 -0.98
N LYS A 450 2.73 -27.03 -0.96
CA LYS A 450 1.33 -26.66 -1.19
C LYS A 450 1.27 -25.55 -2.24
N PRO A 451 1.05 -25.88 -3.53
CA PRO A 451 0.92 -24.87 -4.56
C PRO A 451 -0.29 -23.97 -4.32
N GLY A 452 -0.07 -22.65 -4.39
CA GLY A 452 -1.16 -21.68 -4.37
C GLY A 452 -1.84 -21.57 -5.74
N LEU A 453 -3.15 -21.35 -5.76
CA LEU A 453 -3.89 -21.01 -6.96
C LEU A 453 -4.30 -19.53 -6.90
N VAL A 454 -4.21 -18.84 -8.03
CA VAL A 454 -4.73 -17.49 -8.22
C VAL A 454 -6.13 -17.54 -8.81
N SER A 455 -6.93 -16.51 -8.55
CA SER A 455 -8.25 -16.38 -9.19
C SER A 455 -8.08 -16.23 -10.71
N GLY A 456 -8.64 -17.16 -11.47
CA GLY A 456 -8.53 -17.22 -12.93
C GLY A 456 -8.90 -18.62 -13.43
N THR A 457 -8.57 -18.94 -14.66
CA THR A 457 -8.79 -20.27 -15.26
C THR A 457 -7.66 -21.23 -14.90
N ILE A 458 -7.84 -22.54 -15.18
CA ILE A 458 -6.78 -23.54 -15.06
C ILE A 458 -5.61 -23.16 -15.98
N ALA A 459 -5.89 -22.74 -17.21
CA ALA A 459 -4.87 -22.31 -18.16
C ALA A 459 -4.04 -21.12 -17.62
N GLU A 460 -4.69 -20.10 -17.03
CA GLU A 460 -4.02 -18.96 -16.39
C GLU A 460 -3.19 -19.38 -15.17
N ASN A 461 -3.63 -20.37 -14.44
CA ASN A 461 -2.89 -20.93 -13.32
C ASN A 461 -1.66 -21.75 -13.75
N ILE A 462 -1.73 -22.44 -14.87
CA ILE A 462 -0.59 -23.16 -15.46
C ILE A 462 0.40 -22.17 -16.08
N ALA A 463 -0.09 -21.23 -16.90
CA ALA A 463 0.71 -20.17 -17.52
C ALA A 463 0.84 -18.95 -16.60
N LEU A 464 1.14 -19.14 -15.31
CA LEU A 464 1.15 -18.10 -14.30
C LEU A 464 2.05 -16.92 -14.70
N GLY A 465 1.45 -15.72 -14.77
CA GLY A 465 2.17 -14.47 -15.12
C GLY A 465 2.26 -14.19 -16.61
N VAL A 466 1.70 -15.06 -17.46
CA VAL A 466 1.58 -14.81 -18.91
C VAL A 466 0.25 -14.10 -19.19
N PRO A 467 0.23 -13.00 -19.98
CA PRO A 467 -1.01 -12.37 -20.39
C PRO A 467 -1.95 -13.35 -21.09
N VAL A 468 -3.26 -13.26 -20.82
CA VAL A 468 -4.26 -14.24 -21.30
C VAL A 468 -4.21 -14.46 -22.81
N ASN A 469 -3.97 -13.38 -23.58
CA ASN A 469 -3.85 -13.40 -25.05
C ASN A 469 -2.52 -14.00 -25.56
N GLU A 470 -1.55 -14.24 -24.68
CA GLU A 470 -0.22 -14.79 -25.02
C GLU A 470 -0.04 -16.22 -24.51
N ILE A 471 -1.06 -16.79 -23.85
CA ILE A 471 -1.01 -18.18 -23.35
C ILE A 471 -0.93 -19.14 -24.54
N ASP A 472 0.14 -19.93 -24.57
CA ASP A 472 0.30 -21.04 -25.52
C ASP A 472 -0.56 -22.22 -25.07
N ARG A 473 -1.74 -22.36 -25.71
CA ARG A 473 -2.74 -23.38 -25.33
C ARG A 473 -2.28 -24.81 -25.67
N GLU A 474 -1.51 -24.98 -26.73
CA GLU A 474 -0.95 -26.30 -27.11
C GLU A 474 0.05 -26.76 -26.03
N LEU A 475 0.92 -25.85 -25.59
CA LEU A 475 1.84 -26.13 -24.49
C LEU A 475 1.10 -26.38 -23.16
N VAL A 476 0.00 -25.68 -22.89
CA VAL A 476 -0.85 -25.96 -21.72
C VAL A 476 -1.37 -27.38 -21.78
N GLU A 477 -1.88 -27.86 -22.92
CA GLU A 477 -2.37 -29.22 -23.09
C GLU A 477 -1.23 -30.25 -22.96
N GLU A 478 -0.05 -29.97 -23.51
CA GLU A 478 1.15 -30.80 -23.36
C GLU A 478 1.53 -31.01 -21.89
N VAL A 479 1.63 -29.94 -21.11
CA VAL A 479 2.01 -30.03 -19.70
C VAL A 479 0.89 -30.62 -18.82
N ILE A 480 -0.37 -30.44 -19.19
CA ILE A 480 -1.53 -31.12 -18.57
C ILE A 480 -1.40 -32.63 -18.73
N ALA A 481 -1.05 -33.10 -19.93
CA ALA A 481 -0.81 -34.53 -20.19
C ALA A 481 0.40 -35.02 -19.38
N ALA A 482 1.50 -34.26 -19.37
CA ALA A 482 2.68 -34.58 -18.58
C ALA A 482 2.42 -34.62 -17.06
N ALA A 483 1.49 -33.82 -16.56
CA ALA A 483 1.08 -33.80 -15.14
C ALA A 483 -0.09 -34.78 -14.84
N TYR A 484 -0.52 -35.59 -15.80
CA TYR A 484 -1.64 -36.53 -15.67
C TYR A 484 -2.94 -35.89 -15.19
N LEU A 485 -3.26 -34.71 -15.75
CA LEU A 485 -4.49 -33.94 -15.48
C LEU A 485 -5.54 -34.09 -16.60
N SER A 486 -5.21 -34.74 -17.74
CA SER A 486 -6.05 -34.79 -18.93
C SER A 486 -7.46 -35.31 -18.67
N GLU A 487 -7.58 -36.46 -17.97
CA GLU A 487 -8.88 -37.06 -17.66
C GLU A 487 -9.71 -36.18 -16.73
N PHE A 488 -9.08 -35.59 -15.71
CA PHE A 488 -9.74 -34.67 -14.80
C PHE A 488 -10.28 -33.44 -15.56
N ILE A 489 -9.45 -32.81 -16.40
CA ILE A 489 -9.81 -31.60 -17.14
C ILE A 489 -10.86 -31.89 -18.21
N ALA A 490 -10.81 -33.04 -18.86
CA ALA A 490 -11.84 -33.47 -19.81
C ALA A 490 -13.23 -33.66 -19.16
N GLY A 491 -13.27 -33.98 -17.87
CA GLY A 491 -14.50 -34.07 -17.09
C GLY A 491 -15.09 -32.71 -16.66
N LEU A 492 -14.36 -31.60 -16.85
CA LEU A 492 -14.83 -30.28 -16.48
C LEU A 492 -15.66 -29.62 -17.60
N PRO A 493 -16.75 -28.90 -17.28
CA PRO A 493 -17.64 -28.29 -18.29
C PRO A 493 -16.93 -27.34 -19.27
N ASN A 494 -15.91 -26.63 -18.80
CA ASN A 494 -15.16 -25.64 -19.60
C ASN A 494 -13.69 -26.07 -19.85
N GLY A 495 -13.33 -27.35 -19.56
CA GLY A 495 -11.97 -27.83 -19.74
C GLY A 495 -10.92 -26.93 -19.06
N ILE A 496 -9.89 -26.53 -19.80
CA ILE A 496 -8.81 -25.65 -19.32
C ILE A 496 -9.27 -24.23 -18.96
N ASP A 497 -10.41 -23.79 -19.46
CA ASP A 497 -11.01 -22.49 -19.17
C ASP A 497 -11.92 -22.50 -17.93
N THR A 498 -11.95 -23.63 -17.19
CA THR A 498 -12.65 -23.71 -15.91
C THR A 498 -12.04 -22.75 -14.91
N SER A 499 -12.88 -21.87 -14.33
CA SER A 499 -12.44 -20.89 -13.33
C SER A 499 -12.12 -21.57 -11.99
N VAL A 500 -10.98 -21.25 -11.41
CA VAL A 500 -10.50 -21.72 -10.10
C VAL A 500 -10.13 -20.54 -9.20
N GLY A 501 -9.87 -20.80 -7.92
CA GLY A 501 -9.39 -19.76 -6.98
C GLY A 501 -10.47 -19.06 -6.18
N LYS A 502 -11.73 -19.00 -6.65
CA LYS A 502 -12.88 -18.53 -5.83
C LYS A 502 -13.56 -19.67 -5.07
N GLN A 503 -13.37 -20.90 -5.51
CA GLN A 503 -13.88 -22.13 -4.89
C GLN A 503 -12.75 -23.12 -4.74
N LEU A 504 -11.82 -22.84 -3.82
CA LEU A 504 -10.71 -23.75 -3.47
C LEU A 504 -11.20 -25.17 -3.10
N ASP A 505 -12.42 -25.28 -2.65
CA ASP A 505 -13.05 -26.54 -2.26
C ASP A 505 -13.44 -27.46 -3.43
N SER A 506 -13.31 -27.01 -4.69
CA SER A 506 -13.65 -27.82 -5.86
C SER A 506 -12.50 -28.74 -6.35
N LEU A 507 -11.26 -28.50 -5.92
CA LEU A 507 -10.08 -29.27 -6.32
C LEU A 507 -9.52 -30.06 -5.15
N SER A 508 -9.17 -31.34 -5.41
CA SER A 508 -8.44 -32.13 -4.42
C SER A 508 -7.00 -31.63 -4.25
N GLY A 509 -6.37 -31.91 -3.09
CA GLY A 509 -4.98 -31.57 -2.85
C GLY A 509 -4.04 -32.10 -3.95
N GLY A 510 -4.30 -33.31 -4.42
CA GLY A 510 -3.54 -33.93 -5.52
C GLY A 510 -3.72 -33.24 -6.86
N GLN A 511 -4.95 -32.71 -7.16
CA GLN A 511 -5.18 -31.94 -8.37
C GLN A 511 -4.43 -30.60 -8.32
N ILE A 512 -4.48 -29.89 -7.18
CA ILE A 512 -3.74 -28.64 -6.97
C ILE A 512 -2.23 -28.87 -7.13
N GLN A 513 -1.73 -29.97 -6.59
CA GLN A 513 -0.31 -30.33 -6.67
C GLN A 513 0.13 -30.63 -8.11
N ARG A 514 -0.69 -31.35 -8.88
CA ARG A 514 -0.45 -31.62 -10.31
C ARG A 514 -0.56 -30.34 -11.17
N ILE A 515 -1.47 -29.41 -10.85
CA ILE A 515 -1.50 -28.07 -11.48
C ILE A 515 -0.19 -27.33 -11.18
N GLY A 516 0.33 -27.41 -9.96
CA GLY A 516 1.64 -26.85 -9.60
C GLY A 516 2.80 -27.46 -10.42
N LEU A 517 2.76 -28.77 -10.67
CA LEU A 517 3.73 -29.43 -11.54
C LEU A 517 3.59 -28.99 -13.01
N ALA A 518 2.36 -28.94 -13.56
CA ALA A 518 2.10 -28.45 -14.90
C ALA A 518 2.61 -27.00 -15.08
N ARG A 519 2.36 -26.14 -14.09
CA ARG A 519 2.90 -24.76 -14.03
C ARG A 519 4.42 -24.73 -14.12
N ALA A 520 5.09 -25.59 -13.37
CA ALA A 520 6.55 -25.66 -13.37
C ALA A 520 7.09 -26.13 -14.72
N LEU A 521 6.42 -27.08 -15.38
CA LEU A 521 6.80 -27.62 -16.69
C LEU A 521 6.51 -26.64 -17.84
N TYR A 522 5.48 -25.79 -17.72
CA TYR A 522 5.10 -24.82 -18.74
C TYR A 522 6.25 -23.86 -19.09
N SER A 523 7.08 -23.50 -18.12
CA SER A 523 8.26 -22.65 -18.35
C SER A 523 9.40 -23.35 -19.08
N LYS A 524 9.30 -24.66 -19.38
CA LYS A 524 10.37 -25.49 -19.98
C LYS A 524 11.69 -25.40 -19.19
N PRO A 525 11.67 -25.73 -17.89
CA PRO A 525 12.79 -25.51 -17.00
C PRO A 525 14.00 -26.35 -17.37
N ARG A 526 15.17 -25.87 -16.95
CA ARG A 526 16.44 -26.61 -17.00
C ARG A 526 16.93 -27.00 -15.61
N LEU A 527 16.35 -26.40 -14.58
CA LEU A 527 16.44 -26.79 -13.18
C LEU A 527 15.03 -26.84 -12.61
N LEU A 528 14.61 -28.00 -12.13
CA LEU A 528 13.32 -28.20 -11.47
C LEU A 528 13.56 -28.60 -10.01
N ILE A 529 13.00 -27.82 -9.10
CA ILE A 529 13.05 -28.09 -7.66
C ILE A 529 11.65 -28.46 -7.19
N LEU A 530 11.53 -29.63 -6.52
CA LEU A 530 10.28 -30.12 -5.96
C LEU A 530 10.42 -30.20 -4.42
N ASP A 531 9.61 -29.43 -3.71
CA ASP A 531 9.58 -29.47 -2.25
C ASP A 531 8.38 -30.28 -1.78
N GLU A 532 8.64 -31.55 -1.38
CA GLU A 532 7.61 -32.49 -0.93
C GLU A 532 6.41 -32.63 -1.88
N ALA A 533 6.62 -32.42 -3.18
CA ALA A 533 5.55 -32.29 -4.17
C ALA A 533 4.72 -33.60 -4.38
N THR A 534 5.09 -34.69 -3.73
CA THR A 534 4.35 -35.97 -3.78
C THR A 534 3.65 -36.32 -2.47
N SER A 535 3.80 -35.54 -1.40
CA SER A 535 3.30 -35.88 -0.05
C SER A 535 1.77 -36.02 0.05
N GLY A 536 1.03 -35.28 -0.80
CA GLY A 536 -0.45 -35.28 -0.85
C GLY A 536 -1.06 -36.17 -1.95
N LEU A 537 -0.24 -36.92 -2.68
CA LEU A 537 -0.69 -37.77 -3.79
C LEU A 537 -1.03 -39.19 -3.33
N ASP A 538 -2.03 -39.77 -3.96
CA ASP A 538 -2.28 -41.20 -3.90
C ASP A 538 -1.19 -41.99 -4.68
N ALA A 539 -1.06 -43.30 -4.44
CA ALA A 539 0.00 -44.11 -5.02
C ALA A 539 0.00 -44.09 -6.57
N SER A 540 -1.17 -44.02 -7.19
CA SER A 540 -1.29 -43.92 -8.65
C SER A 540 -0.78 -42.56 -9.18
N SER A 541 -1.14 -41.48 -8.55
CA SER A 541 -0.68 -40.12 -8.90
C SER A 541 0.83 -39.94 -8.65
N GLU A 542 1.36 -40.55 -7.62
CA GLU A 542 2.80 -40.58 -7.33
C GLU A 542 3.60 -41.31 -8.42
N ALA A 543 3.13 -42.50 -8.84
CA ALA A 543 3.76 -43.24 -9.93
C ALA A 543 3.82 -42.41 -11.22
N PHE A 544 2.77 -41.67 -11.53
CA PHE A 544 2.71 -40.79 -12.69
C PHE A 544 3.70 -39.61 -12.61
N VAL A 545 3.81 -38.95 -11.45
CA VAL A 545 4.81 -37.89 -11.24
C VAL A 545 6.21 -38.46 -11.38
N SER A 546 6.47 -39.64 -10.80
CA SER A 546 7.77 -40.34 -10.91
C SER A 546 8.11 -40.64 -12.38
N ASP A 547 7.17 -41.17 -13.18
CA ASP A 547 7.36 -41.42 -14.62
C ASP A 547 7.68 -40.11 -15.38
N THR A 548 6.96 -39.02 -15.09
CA THR A 548 7.25 -37.72 -15.69
C THR A 548 8.65 -37.23 -15.36
N LEU A 549 9.08 -37.36 -14.11
CA LEU A 549 10.43 -36.99 -13.70
C LEU A 549 11.50 -37.86 -14.38
N GLN A 550 11.29 -39.16 -14.50
CA GLN A 550 12.23 -40.01 -15.22
C GLN A 550 12.41 -39.61 -16.68
N LYS A 551 11.36 -39.17 -17.37
CA LYS A 551 11.45 -38.67 -18.76
C LYS A 551 12.28 -37.37 -18.88
N LEU A 552 12.45 -36.62 -17.80
CA LEU A 552 13.29 -35.41 -17.75
C LEU A 552 14.77 -35.70 -17.51
N ARG A 553 15.12 -36.95 -17.13
CA ARG A 553 16.50 -37.34 -16.78
C ARG A 553 17.48 -37.08 -17.92
N GLY A 554 18.64 -36.53 -17.59
CA GLY A 554 19.66 -36.12 -18.55
C GLY A 554 19.37 -34.83 -19.31
N ARG A 555 18.12 -34.33 -19.30
CA ARG A 555 17.73 -33.08 -19.97
C ARG A 555 17.51 -31.93 -18.97
N VAL A 556 16.96 -32.22 -17.82
CA VAL A 556 16.65 -31.25 -16.76
C VAL A 556 17.35 -31.70 -15.48
N THR A 557 18.00 -30.81 -14.78
CA THR A 557 18.49 -31.10 -13.43
C THR A 557 17.30 -31.06 -12.47
N VAL A 558 17.12 -32.11 -11.69
CA VAL A 558 15.99 -32.21 -10.76
C VAL A 558 16.50 -32.34 -9.34
N MET A 559 16.03 -31.49 -8.45
CA MET A 559 16.27 -31.60 -7.01
C MET A 559 14.94 -31.81 -6.29
N ILE A 560 14.86 -32.87 -5.48
CA ILE A 560 13.64 -33.25 -4.77
C ILE A 560 13.90 -33.27 -3.27
N ILE A 561 13.14 -32.47 -2.52
CA ILE A 561 13.04 -32.69 -1.08
C ILE A 561 12.07 -33.82 -0.86
N ALA A 562 12.60 -34.97 -0.48
CA ALA A 562 11.85 -36.21 -0.46
C ALA A 562 11.46 -36.60 0.96
N HIS A 563 10.19 -37.00 1.09
CA HIS A 563 9.62 -37.65 2.26
C HIS A 563 9.08 -39.07 1.95
N ARG A 564 9.25 -39.55 0.70
CA ARG A 564 8.83 -40.89 0.27
C ARG A 564 9.99 -41.68 -0.30
N LEU A 565 10.01 -42.97 0.05
CA LEU A 565 11.08 -43.88 -0.32
C LEU A 565 11.17 -44.08 -1.84
N SER A 566 10.03 -44.19 -2.51
CA SER A 566 9.91 -44.31 -3.97
C SER A 566 10.66 -43.22 -4.73
N THR A 567 10.60 -42.01 -4.25
CA THR A 567 11.25 -40.83 -4.88
C THR A 567 12.77 -40.86 -4.65
N VAL A 568 13.20 -41.24 -3.42
CA VAL A 568 14.63 -41.27 -3.05
C VAL A 568 15.38 -42.36 -3.77
N GLN A 569 14.77 -43.53 -3.91
CA GLN A 569 15.39 -44.72 -4.55
C GLN A 569 15.76 -44.52 -6.02
N HIS A 570 15.06 -43.64 -6.72
CA HIS A 570 15.29 -43.36 -8.13
C HIS A 570 16.24 -42.16 -8.40
N SER A 571 16.78 -41.55 -7.35
CA SER A 571 17.73 -40.45 -7.47
C SER A 571 19.14 -40.93 -7.77
N ASP A 572 19.91 -40.13 -8.53
CA ASP A 572 21.32 -40.45 -8.83
C ASP A 572 22.21 -40.29 -7.60
N VAL A 573 21.90 -39.26 -6.78
CA VAL A 573 22.59 -38.97 -5.53
C VAL A 573 21.56 -38.54 -4.50
N VAL A 574 21.78 -38.95 -3.26
CA VAL A 574 20.99 -38.51 -2.11
C VAL A 574 21.89 -37.69 -1.18
N HIS A 575 21.44 -36.52 -0.81
CA HIS A 575 22.10 -35.63 0.17
C HIS A 575 21.36 -35.70 1.50
N VAL A 576 22.08 -35.99 2.57
CA VAL A 576 21.55 -36.01 3.94
C VAL A 576 21.82 -34.69 4.61
N VAL A 577 20.78 -34.00 5.05
CA VAL A 577 20.88 -32.73 5.75
C VAL A 577 20.49 -32.89 7.22
N GLU A 578 21.39 -32.55 8.13
CA GLU A 578 21.20 -32.57 9.57
C GLU A 578 21.76 -31.29 10.21
N ASN A 579 21.00 -30.68 11.07
CA ASN A 579 21.41 -29.48 11.80
C ASN A 579 22.04 -28.39 10.91
N GLY A 580 21.45 -28.13 9.76
CA GLY A 580 21.94 -27.12 8.82
C GLY A 580 23.23 -27.48 8.08
N ARG A 581 23.65 -28.76 8.04
CA ARG A 581 24.82 -29.23 7.33
C ARG A 581 24.49 -30.41 6.41
N ILE A 582 25.24 -30.60 5.33
CA ILE A 582 25.21 -31.82 4.55
C ILE A 582 26.17 -32.79 5.20
N THR A 583 25.63 -33.87 5.81
CA THR A 583 26.42 -34.85 6.59
C THR A 583 26.88 -36.03 5.74
N ALA A 584 26.13 -36.37 4.69
CA ALA A 584 26.48 -37.43 3.76
C ALA A 584 25.91 -37.20 2.36
N SER A 585 26.58 -37.71 1.34
CA SER A 585 26.15 -37.59 -0.06
C SER A 585 26.65 -38.82 -0.83
N ASP A 586 25.75 -39.68 -1.27
CA ASP A 586 26.09 -40.88 -2.05
C ASP A 586 24.82 -41.44 -2.73
N ASP A 587 24.93 -42.57 -3.41
CA ASP A 587 23.76 -43.31 -3.87
C ASP A 587 22.94 -43.87 -2.69
N PHE A 588 21.65 -44.07 -2.94
CA PHE A 588 20.70 -44.48 -1.89
C PHE A 588 21.11 -45.76 -1.16
N LYS A 589 21.63 -46.79 -1.88
CA LYS A 589 21.98 -48.10 -1.30
C LYS A 589 23.18 -47.95 -0.36
N THR A 590 24.20 -47.22 -0.77
CA THR A 590 25.37 -46.90 0.05
C THR A 590 24.98 -46.15 1.32
N LEU A 591 24.14 -45.13 1.21
CA LEU A 591 23.68 -44.39 2.39
C LEU A 591 22.81 -45.21 3.32
N GLN A 592 21.96 -46.09 2.80
CA GLN A 592 21.15 -47.00 3.60
C GLN A 592 22.03 -47.96 4.42
N ALA A 593 23.17 -48.37 3.88
CA ALA A 593 24.10 -49.26 4.56
C ALA A 593 25.03 -48.55 5.56
N THR A 594 25.37 -47.30 5.30
CA THR A 594 26.44 -46.58 6.05
C THR A 594 25.90 -45.53 7.02
N VAL A 595 24.72 -44.97 6.79
CA VAL A 595 24.15 -43.91 7.59
C VAL A 595 22.97 -44.39 8.42
N PRO A 596 23.10 -44.54 9.75
CA PRO A 596 22.03 -45.10 10.60
C PRO A 596 20.69 -44.40 10.47
N MET A 597 20.69 -43.08 10.33
CA MET A 597 19.49 -42.26 10.14
C MET A 597 18.76 -42.63 8.84
N VAL A 598 19.48 -42.89 7.74
CA VAL A 598 18.88 -43.33 6.47
C VAL A 598 18.26 -44.71 6.59
N ALA A 599 18.94 -45.63 7.27
CA ALA A 599 18.41 -46.98 7.55
C ALA A 599 17.12 -46.91 8.39
N GLU A 600 17.08 -46.07 9.40
CA GLU A 600 15.89 -45.85 10.23
C GLU A 600 14.75 -45.15 9.44
N TYR A 601 15.08 -44.16 8.63
CA TYR A 601 14.15 -43.49 7.72
C TYR A 601 13.47 -44.48 6.75
N VAL A 602 14.26 -45.37 6.14
CA VAL A 602 13.73 -46.44 5.30
C VAL A 602 12.80 -47.38 6.08
N ARG A 603 13.20 -47.76 7.28
CA ARG A 603 12.38 -48.63 8.15
C ARG A 603 11.03 -47.97 8.49
N LEU A 604 11.03 -46.69 8.86
CA LEU A 604 9.82 -45.98 9.21
C LEU A 604 8.89 -45.78 7.99
N MET A 605 9.45 -45.52 6.81
CA MET A 605 8.68 -45.36 5.58
C MET A 605 8.11 -46.64 5.04
N SER A 606 8.83 -47.79 5.14
CA SER A 606 8.32 -49.08 4.72
C SER A 606 7.13 -49.61 5.52
N PHE A 607 6.87 -49.05 6.71
CA PHE A 607 5.65 -49.31 7.49
C PHE A 607 4.43 -48.52 7.02
N HIS A 608 4.61 -47.50 6.19
CA HIS A 608 3.50 -46.68 5.67
C HIS A 608 3.06 -47.12 4.27
N ASP A 609 3.85 -47.95 3.59
CA ASP A 609 3.57 -48.49 2.24
C ASP A 609 2.89 -49.87 2.26
N ASN A 610 2.60 -50.45 3.44
CA ASN A 610 1.79 -51.63 3.68
C ASN A 610 0.45 -51.22 4.29
#